data_d072c50e76c26bbe92864a6e5ca60dbe
#
_entry.id   d072c50e76c26bbe92864a6e5ca60dbe
#
_cell.length_a   1.000
_cell.length_b   1.000
_cell.length_c   1.000
_cell.angle_alpha   90.00
_cell.angle_beta   90.00
_cell.angle_gamma   90.00
#
_symmetry.space_group_name_H-M   'P 1'
#
loop_
_entity.id
_entity.type
_entity.pdbx_description
1 polymer ?
#
loop_
_entity_poly.entity_id
_entity_poly.type
_entity_poly.pdbx_seq_one_letter_code
_entity_poly.pdbx_strand_id
1 'polypeptide(L)'
;MNRLMITTFLILSTFTVTVQAQQKASDNQTKVNMESNTIKLTIEGGKTFTATLVNNSSTQALLERLAVGNVTVEMEDYAQMEKVGSLGFSLPRNDRQTTTGPGDIILYLGNHLVIYYDTNSWNFTRIGKIDNATQAELKAALGKGDVKVTLSLK
;
A
#
# COMPACT_ATOMS: atom_id res chain seq x y z
N MET A 1 64.70 -16.59 26.67
CA MET A 1 63.68 -17.16 27.58
C MET A 1 62.53 -16.16 27.68
N ASN A 2 61.53 -16.39 26.87
CA ASN A 2 60.18 -16.81 27.10
C ASN A 2 59.30 -15.88 27.93
N ARG A 3 58.39 -15.32 27.28
CA ARG A 3 56.94 -15.11 27.58
C ARG A 3 56.48 -13.78 27.09
N LEU A 4 55.86 -13.79 25.94
CA LEU A 4 54.74 -12.87 25.69
C LEU A 4 53.90 -13.47 24.52
N MET A 5 52.90 -14.20 24.82
CA MET A 5 51.77 -14.50 23.94
C MET A 5 50.53 -14.69 24.81
N ILE A 6 49.43 -14.21 24.31
CA ILE A 6 48.05 -14.37 24.78
C ILE A 6 47.53 -13.08 25.44
N THR A 7 46.92 -12.23 24.63
CA THR A 7 45.60 -11.59 24.90
C THR A 7 45.16 -10.78 23.69
N THR A 8 44.62 -11.38 22.67
CA THR A 8 43.89 -10.66 21.63
C THR A 8 42.83 -11.60 21.01
N PHE A 9 41.83 -12.00 21.78
CA PHE A 9 40.71 -12.74 21.20
C PHE A 9 39.49 -12.67 22.11
N LEU A 10 38.89 -11.48 22.31
CA LEU A 10 37.57 -11.40 22.97
C LEU A 10 36.81 -10.10 22.70
N ILE A 11 36.83 -9.52 21.49
CA ILE A 11 35.99 -8.35 21.19
C ILE A 11 35.17 -8.54 19.88
N LEU A 12 35.09 -9.72 19.31
CA LEU A 12 34.39 -9.91 18.02
C LEU A 12 33.01 -10.59 18.14
N SER A 13 32.58 -11.01 19.33
CA SER A 13 31.32 -11.78 19.46
C SER A 13 30.09 -10.96 19.86
N THR A 14 30.23 -9.73 20.30
CA THR A 14 29.08 -8.91 20.75
C THR A 14 28.41 -8.12 19.63
N PHE A 15 29.13 -7.84 18.52
CA PHE A 15 28.56 -7.05 17.42
C PHE A 15 27.62 -7.85 16.49
N THR A 16 27.85 -9.15 16.37
CA THR A 16 27.04 -10.02 15.49
C THR A 16 25.65 -10.32 16.06
N VAL A 17 25.51 -10.41 17.38
CA VAL A 17 24.24 -10.71 18.04
C VAL A 17 23.27 -9.55 17.97
N THR A 18 23.75 -8.31 18.07
CA THR A 18 22.90 -7.10 18.00
C THR A 18 22.37 -6.86 16.58
N VAL A 19 23.18 -7.10 15.56
CA VAL A 19 22.77 -6.95 14.15
C VAL A 19 21.72 -8.00 13.79
N GLN A 20 21.89 -9.26 14.22
CA GLN A 20 20.92 -10.32 13.96
C GLN A 20 19.59 -10.11 14.69
N ALA A 21 19.64 -9.57 15.91
CA ALA A 21 18.42 -9.26 16.66
C ALA A 21 17.62 -8.11 16.02
N GLN A 22 18.29 -7.08 15.51
CA GLN A 22 17.67 -5.97 14.79
C GLN A 22 17.10 -6.43 13.44
N GLN A 23 17.85 -7.26 12.70
CA GLN A 23 17.37 -7.84 11.44
C GLN A 23 16.11 -8.67 11.65
N LYS A 24 16.11 -9.57 12.65
CA LYS A 24 14.97 -10.42 12.98
C LYS A 24 13.75 -9.63 13.48
N ALA A 25 13.96 -8.52 14.20
CA ALA A 25 12.89 -7.62 14.61
C ALA A 25 12.31 -6.86 13.43
N SER A 26 13.15 -6.40 12.50
CA SER A 26 12.74 -5.74 11.25
C SER A 26 11.96 -6.70 10.34
N ASP A 27 12.45 -7.93 10.17
CA ASP A 27 11.80 -8.95 9.35
C ASP A 27 10.44 -9.38 9.93
N ASN A 28 10.34 -9.49 11.26
CA ASN A 28 9.07 -9.77 11.94
C ASN A 28 8.08 -8.59 11.85
N GLN A 29 8.56 -7.35 11.96
CA GLN A 29 7.72 -6.16 11.82
C GLN A 29 7.17 -6.06 10.38
N THR A 30 8.01 -6.30 9.37
CA THR A 30 7.63 -6.32 7.97
C THR A 30 6.63 -7.44 7.70
N LYS A 31 6.87 -8.63 8.24
CA LYS A 31 5.98 -9.78 8.08
C LYS A 31 4.61 -9.57 8.74
N VAL A 32 4.56 -8.99 9.93
CA VAL A 32 3.30 -8.66 10.64
C VAL A 32 2.50 -7.62 9.87
N ASN A 33 3.17 -6.61 9.29
CA ASN A 33 2.48 -5.60 8.48
C ASN A 33 1.99 -6.14 7.12
N MET A 34 2.63 -7.17 6.57
CA MET A 34 2.20 -7.83 5.33
C MET A 34 1.07 -8.85 5.54
N GLU A 35 0.85 -9.34 6.76
CA GLU A 35 -0.31 -10.18 7.11
C GLU A 35 -1.61 -9.37 7.22
N SER A 36 -1.53 -8.05 7.40
CA SER A 36 -2.70 -7.17 7.36
C SER A 36 -3.10 -6.90 5.91
N ASN A 37 -4.29 -7.32 5.54
CA ASN A 37 -4.89 -6.99 4.25
C ASN A 37 -5.61 -5.62 4.25
N THR A 38 -5.29 -4.74 5.18
CA THR A 38 -5.92 -3.42 5.33
C THR A 38 -4.92 -2.29 5.20
N ILE A 39 -5.32 -1.25 4.50
CA ILE A 39 -4.55 0.00 4.34
C ILE A 39 -5.39 1.20 4.74
N LYS A 40 -4.73 2.34 4.96
CA LYS A 40 -5.37 3.64 5.12
C LYS A 40 -5.26 4.44 3.83
N LEU A 41 -6.34 5.12 3.48
CA LEU A 41 -6.37 6.14 2.44
C LEU A 41 -6.67 7.48 3.10
N THR A 42 -5.72 8.39 3.06
CA THR A 42 -5.90 9.77 3.54
C THR A 42 -6.13 10.67 2.35
N ILE A 43 -7.31 11.29 2.31
CA ILE A 43 -7.68 12.25 1.29
C ILE A 43 -7.12 13.62 1.68
N GLU A 44 -6.66 14.40 0.73
CA GLU A 44 -6.28 15.79 0.96
C GLU A 44 -7.43 16.54 1.63
N GLY A 45 -7.13 17.32 2.68
CA GLY A 45 -8.16 17.91 3.55
C GLY A 45 -8.49 17.11 4.80
N GLY A 46 -7.89 15.91 4.99
CA GLY A 46 -7.83 15.20 6.27
C GLY A 46 -8.82 14.05 6.45
N LYS A 47 -9.74 13.81 5.53
CA LYS A 47 -10.61 12.61 5.61
C LYS A 47 -9.79 11.35 5.40
N THR A 48 -9.94 10.38 6.29
CA THR A 48 -9.25 9.09 6.21
C THR A 48 -10.27 7.96 6.14
N PHE A 49 -9.99 7.00 5.27
CA PHE A 49 -10.73 5.74 5.15
C PHE A 49 -9.81 4.55 5.41
N THR A 50 -10.38 3.44 5.84
CA THR A 50 -9.74 2.12 5.79
C THR A 50 -10.21 1.39 4.55
N ALA A 51 -9.34 0.62 3.93
CA ALA A 51 -9.71 -0.26 2.83
C ALA A 51 -9.19 -1.67 3.08
N THR A 52 -10.03 -2.64 2.78
CA THR A 52 -9.69 -4.06 2.78
C THR A 52 -9.22 -4.47 1.39
N LEU A 53 -8.03 -5.04 1.31
CA LEU A 53 -7.40 -5.49 0.06
C LEU A 53 -7.80 -6.93 -0.26
N VAL A 54 -7.92 -7.25 -1.55
CA VAL A 54 -8.05 -8.63 -2.02
C VAL A 54 -6.67 -9.31 -2.03
N ASN A 55 -6.64 -10.63 -1.97
CA ASN A 55 -5.39 -11.39 -2.05
C ASN A 55 -5.03 -11.71 -3.50
N ASN A 56 -4.10 -10.96 -4.09
CA ASN A 56 -3.50 -11.22 -5.38
C ASN A 56 -2.07 -10.64 -5.47
N SER A 57 -1.35 -10.93 -6.55
CA SER A 57 0.04 -10.46 -6.72
C SER A 57 0.15 -8.92 -6.80
N SER A 58 -0.88 -8.23 -7.27
CA SER A 58 -0.89 -6.76 -7.32
C SER A 58 -0.92 -6.16 -5.92
N THR A 59 -1.77 -6.70 -5.03
CA THR A 59 -1.89 -6.22 -3.64
C THR A 59 -0.67 -6.58 -2.81
N GLN A 60 -0.07 -7.75 -3.04
CA GLN A 60 1.18 -8.12 -2.38
C GLN A 60 2.30 -7.13 -2.73
N ALA A 61 2.49 -6.84 -4.02
CA ALA A 61 3.49 -5.87 -4.47
C ALA A 61 3.18 -4.43 -3.98
N LEU A 62 1.89 -4.05 -3.87
CA LEU A 62 1.51 -2.78 -3.28
C LEU A 62 1.87 -2.71 -1.79
N LEU A 63 1.60 -3.76 -1.02
CA LEU A 63 1.95 -3.82 0.41
C LEU A 63 3.46 -3.76 0.63
N GLU A 64 4.26 -4.46 -0.20
CA GLU A 64 5.73 -4.35 -0.20
C GLU A 64 6.18 -2.91 -0.45
N ARG A 65 5.55 -2.23 -1.39
CA ARG A 65 5.84 -0.81 -1.68
C ARG A 65 5.50 0.09 -0.50
N LEU A 66 4.34 -0.14 0.15
CA LEU A 66 3.89 0.61 1.32
C LEU A 66 4.74 0.33 2.57
N ALA A 67 5.37 -0.84 2.68
CA ALA A 67 6.32 -1.15 3.74
C ALA A 67 7.61 -0.29 3.67
N VAL A 68 7.97 0.20 2.48
CA VAL A 68 9.10 1.12 2.28
C VAL A 68 8.69 2.57 2.60
N GLY A 69 7.44 2.94 2.35
CA GLY A 69 6.93 4.28 2.62
C GLY A 69 5.56 4.53 2.02
N ASN A 70 4.91 5.59 2.45
CA ASN A 70 3.60 5.98 1.94
C ASN A 70 3.66 6.27 0.43
N VAL A 71 2.55 6.02 -0.24
CA VAL A 71 2.38 6.32 -1.67
C VAL A 71 1.32 7.40 -1.81
N THR A 72 1.69 8.55 -2.34
CA THR A 72 0.75 9.65 -2.64
C THR A 72 0.46 9.67 -4.13
N VAL A 73 -0.81 9.69 -4.48
CA VAL A 73 -1.32 9.71 -5.85
C VAL A 73 -2.09 10.99 -6.08
N GLU A 74 -1.70 11.76 -7.08
CA GLU A 74 -2.50 12.85 -7.60
C GLU A 74 -3.53 12.27 -8.57
N MET A 75 -4.80 12.49 -8.27
CA MET A 75 -5.91 11.85 -8.97
C MET A 75 -6.83 12.90 -9.59
N GLU A 76 -7.19 12.66 -10.83
CA GLU A 76 -8.14 13.48 -11.60
C GLU A 76 -9.53 12.84 -11.58
N ASP A 77 -10.56 13.65 -11.77
CA ASP A 77 -11.92 13.16 -11.93
C ASP A 77 -12.14 12.65 -13.35
N TYR A 78 -12.66 11.43 -13.49
CA TYR A 78 -12.99 10.86 -14.78
C TYR A 78 -14.49 10.51 -14.86
N ALA A 79 -15.14 11.07 -15.86
CA ALA A 79 -16.55 10.83 -16.22
C ALA A 79 -17.53 10.97 -15.04
N GLN A 80 -17.18 11.66 -13.96
CA GLN A 80 -17.97 11.81 -12.74
C GLN A 80 -18.35 10.45 -12.09
N MET A 81 -17.49 9.44 -12.25
CA MET A 81 -17.69 8.10 -11.70
C MET A 81 -16.51 7.59 -10.90
N GLU A 82 -15.30 8.13 -11.14
CA GLU A 82 -14.06 7.64 -10.52
C GLU A 82 -13.02 8.74 -10.38
N LYS A 83 -12.06 8.52 -9.47
CA LYS A 83 -10.79 9.24 -9.42
C LYS A 83 -9.70 8.33 -9.96
N VAL A 84 -8.88 8.82 -10.87
CA VAL A 84 -7.77 8.09 -11.49
C VAL A 84 -6.48 8.85 -11.41
N GLY A 85 -5.38 8.15 -11.05
CA GLY A 85 -4.06 8.77 -10.96
C GLY A 85 -2.92 7.76 -11.12
N SER A 86 -1.79 8.22 -11.63
CA SER A 86 -0.60 7.38 -11.81
C SER A 86 0.05 7.06 -10.46
N LEU A 87 0.37 5.78 -10.23
CA LEU A 87 1.17 5.34 -9.08
C LEU A 87 2.63 5.78 -9.16
N GLY A 88 3.15 6.11 -10.36
CA GLY A 88 4.58 6.38 -10.60
C GLY A 88 5.44 5.11 -10.68
N PHE A 89 4.83 3.93 -10.54
CA PHE A 89 5.45 2.61 -10.68
C PHE A 89 4.42 1.60 -11.19
N SER A 90 4.90 0.42 -11.61
CA SER A 90 4.02 -0.65 -12.09
C SER A 90 3.87 -1.76 -11.07
N LEU A 91 2.69 -2.36 -11.05
CA LEU A 91 2.35 -3.55 -10.26
C LEU A 91 1.96 -4.70 -11.20
N PRO A 92 2.08 -5.96 -10.80
CA PRO A 92 1.56 -7.10 -11.55
C PRO A 92 0.06 -6.92 -11.85
N ARG A 93 -0.40 -7.39 -13.00
CA ARG A 93 -1.81 -7.32 -13.41
C ARG A 93 -2.51 -8.66 -13.16
N ASN A 94 -3.75 -8.58 -12.70
CA ASN A 94 -4.65 -9.71 -12.48
C ASN A 94 -6.02 -9.38 -13.09
N ASP A 95 -6.03 -8.92 -14.33
CA ASP A 95 -7.22 -8.38 -14.99
C ASP A 95 -8.31 -9.45 -15.19
N ARG A 96 -9.54 -9.08 -14.87
CA ARG A 96 -10.76 -9.88 -15.10
C ARG A 96 -11.91 -8.95 -15.40
N GLN A 97 -12.91 -9.48 -16.09
CA GLN A 97 -14.18 -8.79 -16.22
C GLN A 97 -14.74 -8.50 -14.82
N THR A 98 -14.91 -7.23 -14.52
CA THR A 98 -15.25 -6.73 -13.19
C THR A 98 -16.28 -5.62 -13.31
N THR A 99 -17.35 -5.70 -12.54
CA THR A 99 -18.26 -4.57 -12.31
C THR A 99 -17.87 -3.91 -11.00
N THR A 100 -17.61 -2.62 -11.05
CA THR A 100 -17.22 -1.80 -9.90
C THR A 100 -18.44 -1.12 -9.29
N GLY A 101 -18.28 -0.63 -8.08
CA GLY A 101 -19.24 0.20 -7.37
C GLY A 101 -18.54 1.12 -6.38
N PRO A 102 -19.27 1.97 -5.66
CA PRO A 102 -18.70 2.93 -4.72
C PRO A 102 -17.75 2.27 -3.72
N GLY A 103 -16.55 2.83 -3.60
CA GLY A 103 -15.48 2.36 -2.73
C GLY A 103 -14.53 1.34 -3.36
N ASP A 104 -14.83 0.79 -4.54
CA ASP A 104 -13.92 -0.14 -5.20
C ASP A 104 -12.60 0.54 -5.60
N ILE A 105 -11.50 -0.12 -5.29
CA ILE A 105 -10.14 0.30 -5.63
C ILE A 105 -9.60 -0.64 -6.69
N ILE A 106 -9.19 -0.06 -7.81
CA ILE A 106 -8.78 -0.77 -9.02
C ILE A 106 -7.37 -0.36 -9.41
N LEU A 107 -6.61 -1.30 -9.95
CA LEU A 107 -5.41 -1.05 -10.73
C LEU A 107 -5.77 -1.12 -12.22
N TYR A 108 -5.58 -0.04 -12.93
CA TYR A 108 -5.79 0.05 -14.37
C TYR A 108 -4.45 0.09 -15.10
N LEU A 109 -4.31 -0.73 -16.14
CA LEU A 109 -3.10 -0.88 -16.96
C LEU A 109 -1.81 -1.17 -16.17
N GLY A 110 -1.93 -1.63 -14.92
CA GLY A 110 -0.79 -1.99 -14.07
C GLY A 110 -0.09 -0.82 -13.38
N ASN A 111 -0.46 0.43 -13.65
CA ASN A 111 0.24 1.61 -13.10
C ASN A 111 -0.67 2.79 -12.72
N HIS A 112 -1.98 2.68 -12.89
CA HIS A 112 -2.93 3.69 -12.43
C HIS A 112 -3.79 3.14 -11.30
N LEU A 113 -3.90 3.91 -10.22
CA LEU A 113 -4.86 3.68 -9.16
C LEU A 113 -6.17 4.34 -9.52
N VAL A 114 -7.27 3.63 -9.33
CA VAL A 114 -8.62 4.14 -9.56
C VAL A 114 -9.46 3.92 -8.32
N ILE A 115 -10.19 4.94 -7.87
CA ILE A 115 -11.17 4.85 -6.77
C ILE A 115 -12.54 5.17 -7.37
N TYR A 116 -13.41 4.17 -7.38
CA TYR A 116 -14.78 4.32 -7.86
C TYR A 116 -15.70 4.92 -6.80
N TYR A 117 -16.55 5.82 -7.22
CA TYR A 117 -17.70 6.29 -6.45
C TYR A 117 -19.02 6.14 -7.22
N ASP A 118 -18.96 5.50 -8.39
CA ASP A 118 -20.10 5.07 -9.18
C ASP A 118 -19.78 3.72 -9.85
N THR A 119 -20.61 3.25 -10.78
CA THR A 119 -20.50 1.93 -11.39
C THR A 119 -19.86 1.98 -12.77
N ASN A 120 -18.95 1.04 -13.04
CA ASN A 120 -18.39 0.77 -14.36
C ASN A 120 -18.13 -0.74 -14.52
N SER A 121 -17.98 -1.21 -15.76
CA SER A 121 -17.67 -2.61 -16.06
C SER A 121 -16.63 -2.72 -17.16
N TRP A 122 -15.50 -3.33 -16.83
CA TRP A 122 -14.37 -3.53 -17.73
C TRP A 122 -13.45 -4.64 -17.24
N ASN A 123 -12.38 -4.91 -17.98
CA ASN A 123 -11.31 -5.78 -17.51
C ASN A 123 -10.37 -5.00 -16.59
N PHE A 124 -10.51 -5.23 -15.28
CA PHE A 124 -9.74 -4.56 -14.23
C PHE A 124 -9.02 -5.55 -13.34
N THR A 125 -7.91 -5.10 -12.76
CA THR A 125 -7.31 -5.73 -11.59
C THR A 125 -7.90 -5.11 -10.33
N ARG A 126 -8.64 -5.88 -9.54
CA ARG A 126 -9.17 -5.42 -8.26
C ARG A 126 -8.04 -5.35 -7.22
N ILE A 127 -7.90 -4.22 -6.55
CA ILE A 127 -6.98 -4.01 -5.42
C ILE A 127 -7.71 -4.24 -4.09
N GLY A 128 -8.90 -3.68 -3.94
CA GLY A 128 -9.66 -3.79 -2.70
C GLY A 128 -10.92 -2.95 -2.70
N LYS A 129 -11.40 -2.66 -1.50
CA LYS A 129 -12.59 -1.82 -1.29
C LYS A 129 -12.44 -0.97 -0.04
N ILE A 130 -12.87 0.27 -0.11
CA ILE A 130 -13.00 1.17 1.04
C ILE A 130 -14.13 0.65 1.94
N ASP A 131 -13.82 0.49 3.23
CA ASP A 131 -14.73 -0.08 4.20
C ASP A 131 -15.76 0.96 4.67
N ASN A 132 -17.02 0.52 4.79
CA ASN A 132 -18.10 1.28 5.41
C ASN A 132 -18.30 2.72 4.88
N ALA A 133 -17.94 2.99 3.63
CA ALA A 133 -18.15 4.29 2.98
C ALA A 133 -19.35 4.24 2.02
N THR A 134 -20.25 5.18 2.17
CA THR A 134 -21.34 5.37 1.23
C THR A 134 -20.89 6.15 -0.01
N GLN A 135 -21.63 6.04 -1.10
CA GLN A 135 -21.38 6.84 -2.30
C GLN A 135 -21.33 8.35 -2.00
N ALA A 136 -22.26 8.83 -1.16
CA ALA A 136 -22.33 10.24 -0.79
C ALA A 136 -21.09 10.70 -0.01
N GLU A 137 -20.60 9.90 0.93
CA GLU A 137 -19.38 10.17 1.70
C GLU A 137 -18.15 10.19 0.80
N LEU A 138 -18.05 9.25 -0.15
CA LEU A 138 -16.96 9.21 -1.12
C LEU A 138 -16.98 10.45 -2.04
N LYS A 139 -18.14 10.80 -2.59
CA LYS A 139 -18.29 12.02 -3.41
C LYS A 139 -17.95 13.28 -2.63
N ALA A 140 -18.35 13.36 -1.37
CA ALA A 140 -18.02 14.51 -0.51
C ALA A 140 -16.52 14.59 -0.19
N ALA A 141 -15.86 13.47 0.09
CA ALA A 141 -14.45 13.42 0.44
C ALA A 141 -13.52 13.62 -0.76
N LEU A 142 -13.84 13.00 -1.91
CA LEU A 142 -13.03 13.08 -3.12
C LEU A 142 -13.24 14.37 -3.91
N GLY A 143 -14.37 15.04 -3.69
CA GLY A 143 -14.70 16.31 -4.36
C GLY A 143 -14.96 16.18 -5.87
N LYS A 144 -15.11 17.32 -6.53
CA LYS A 144 -15.42 17.40 -7.97
C LYS A 144 -14.20 17.52 -8.88
N GLY A 145 -13.07 17.98 -8.36
CA GLY A 145 -11.83 18.22 -9.10
C GLY A 145 -10.75 17.21 -8.77
N ASP A 146 -9.52 17.64 -9.00
CA ASP A 146 -8.35 16.86 -8.65
C ASP A 146 -8.20 16.74 -7.15
N VAL A 147 -7.62 15.65 -6.69
CA VAL A 147 -7.43 15.37 -5.27
C VAL A 147 -6.17 14.54 -5.05
N LYS A 148 -5.47 14.76 -3.95
CA LYS A 148 -4.37 13.89 -3.50
C LYS A 148 -4.89 12.83 -2.54
N VAL A 149 -4.49 11.60 -2.80
CA VAL A 149 -4.79 10.46 -1.94
C VAL A 149 -3.47 9.81 -1.51
N THR A 150 -3.25 9.70 -0.20
CA THR A 150 -2.08 9.02 0.35
C THR A 150 -2.48 7.65 0.89
N LEU A 151 -1.82 6.62 0.37
CA LEU A 151 -1.92 5.25 0.83
C LEU A 151 -0.84 4.99 1.90
N SER A 152 -1.20 4.34 2.98
CA SER A 152 -0.27 3.90 4.03
C SER A 152 -0.69 2.57 4.63
N LEU A 153 0.25 1.84 5.23
CA LEU A 153 -0.09 0.71 6.09
C LEU A 153 -0.91 1.21 7.29
N LYS A 154 -1.75 0.30 7.84
CA LYS A 154 -2.59 0.59 9.00
C LYS A 154 -1.81 0.42 10.30
#